data_facffd1090fdc1b24fedd29d7b7948a3
#
_entry.id   facffd1090fdc1b24fedd29d7b7948a3
#
_cell.length_a   1.000
_cell.length_b   1.000
_cell.length_c   1.000
_cell.angle_alpha   90.00
_cell.angle_beta   90.00
_cell.angle_gamma   90.00
#
_symmetry.space_group_name_H-M   'P 1'
#
loop_
_entity.id
_entity.type
_entity.pdbx_description
1 polymer ?
#
loop_
_entity_poly.entity_id
_entity_poly.type
_entity_poly.pdbx_seq_one_letter_code
_entity_poly.pdbx_strand_id
1 'polypeptide(L)'
;MLKPLYYREIPCPDTAQVLRWLQEHLPLPTGSQKVLTPSGLRLEGSGAKLAAFLWSGLNTTYLKIFQWSERPFPRQNRWLKEVERAIQSQFPHRYPQLPEVDPSQGSIFEQLEPFYPQTVKYFRRIPNGEFDLQRVYWWEKRWREEVQSPHPQRQPVLFRRPAPEPAPLEWDLVIVGGALGAIYGAAMARLGYRVALVERLPFGRMNREWNISRRELQTLVEFGLLSPEEMESLILREYTDGFSKFFDGNSPVRAPVLHTPTVLNLAIDAEKLLQLCGQILRSRGGAIYERSEFQRAYIEEQGVTVVV
;
A
#
# COMPACT_ATOMS: atom_id res chain seq x y z
N MET A 1 -14.98 21.15 -27.77
CA MET A 1 -13.89 20.46 -27.02
C MET A 1 -14.50 19.30 -26.23
N LEU A 2 -13.90 18.11 -26.24
CA LEU A 2 -14.37 16.95 -25.48
C LEU A 2 -13.95 17.10 -24.00
N LYS A 3 -14.94 17.23 -23.07
CA LYS A 3 -14.68 17.43 -21.65
C LYS A 3 -15.10 16.18 -20.87
N PRO A 4 -14.18 15.47 -20.18
CA PRO A 4 -14.55 14.36 -19.31
C PRO A 4 -15.33 14.89 -18.10
N LEU A 5 -16.43 14.21 -17.77
CA LEU A 5 -17.32 14.58 -16.67
C LEU A 5 -17.38 13.53 -15.58
N TYR A 6 -17.33 12.26 -15.96
CA TYR A 6 -17.54 11.14 -15.04
C TYR A 6 -16.75 9.93 -15.50
N TYR A 7 -16.21 9.20 -14.54
CA TYR A 7 -15.53 7.93 -14.72
C TYR A 7 -15.94 6.99 -13.59
N ARG A 8 -16.25 5.74 -13.95
CA ARG A 8 -16.60 4.71 -12.97
C ARG A 8 -16.10 3.34 -13.41
N GLU A 9 -15.58 2.60 -12.47
CA GLU A 9 -15.34 1.16 -12.55
C GLU A 9 -16.57 0.43 -12.00
N ILE A 10 -17.25 -0.29 -12.86
CA ILE A 10 -18.47 -1.04 -12.52
C ILE A 10 -18.04 -2.48 -12.25
N PRO A 11 -18.31 -3.05 -11.05
CA PRO A 11 -17.87 -4.39 -10.68
C PRO A 11 -18.73 -5.48 -11.35
N CYS A 12 -18.72 -5.46 -12.67
CA CYS A 12 -19.42 -6.41 -13.53
C CYS A 12 -18.53 -6.74 -14.73
N PRO A 13 -18.08 -8.00 -14.89
CA PRO A 13 -17.27 -8.40 -16.04
C PRO A 13 -18.06 -8.52 -17.34
N ASP A 14 -19.39 -8.70 -17.25
CA ASP A 14 -20.28 -8.73 -18.43
C ASP A 14 -20.61 -7.31 -18.91
N THR A 15 -19.74 -6.78 -19.78
CA THR A 15 -19.93 -5.46 -20.38
C THR A 15 -21.21 -5.37 -21.19
N ALA A 16 -21.70 -6.47 -21.77
CA ALA A 16 -22.93 -6.48 -22.54
C ALA A 16 -24.15 -6.31 -21.60
N GLN A 17 -24.12 -6.89 -20.40
CA GLN A 17 -25.14 -6.67 -19.38
C GLN A 17 -25.19 -5.20 -18.95
N VAL A 18 -24.01 -4.61 -18.69
CA VAL A 18 -23.92 -3.20 -18.28
C VAL A 18 -24.40 -2.28 -19.41
N LEU A 19 -24.07 -2.61 -20.66
CA LEU A 19 -24.50 -1.84 -21.83
C LEU A 19 -26.04 -1.84 -21.98
N ARG A 20 -26.67 -3.03 -21.89
CA ARG A 20 -28.14 -3.14 -21.94
C ARG A 20 -28.78 -2.31 -20.84
N TRP A 21 -28.31 -2.45 -19.60
CA TRP A 21 -28.83 -1.68 -18.48
C TRP A 21 -28.63 -0.17 -18.67
N LEU A 22 -27.48 0.26 -19.14
CA LEU A 22 -27.20 1.67 -19.43
C LEU A 22 -28.16 2.21 -20.49
N GLN A 23 -28.38 1.45 -21.55
CA GLN A 23 -29.26 1.82 -22.64
C GLN A 23 -30.74 1.86 -22.24
N GLU A 24 -31.17 1.02 -21.34
CA GLU A 24 -32.58 0.89 -20.93
C GLU A 24 -32.91 1.77 -19.73
N HIS A 25 -32.07 1.80 -18.71
CA HIS A 25 -32.38 2.30 -17.37
C HIS A 25 -31.61 3.54 -16.94
N LEU A 26 -30.62 4.01 -17.72
CA LEU A 26 -29.87 5.21 -17.32
C LEU A 26 -30.83 6.40 -17.12
N PRO A 27 -30.78 7.08 -15.95
CA PRO A 27 -31.52 8.33 -15.76
C PRO A 27 -31.22 9.32 -16.89
N LEU A 28 -32.21 10.02 -17.40
CA LEU A 28 -32.02 10.98 -18.49
C LEU A 28 -32.07 12.41 -17.97
N PRO A 29 -31.17 13.31 -18.43
CA PRO A 29 -31.31 14.73 -18.15
C PRO A 29 -32.63 15.25 -18.71
N THR A 30 -33.27 16.17 -18.01
CA THR A 30 -34.55 16.75 -18.44
C THR A 30 -34.44 17.37 -19.86
N GLY A 31 -35.33 16.97 -20.74
CA GLY A 31 -35.39 17.49 -22.13
C GLY A 31 -34.31 16.88 -23.05
N SER A 32 -33.69 15.76 -22.65
CA SER A 32 -32.77 15.05 -23.54
C SER A 32 -33.43 13.91 -24.30
N GLN A 33 -32.91 13.65 -25.48
CA GLN A 33 -33.18 12.45 -26.27
C GLN A 33 -31.98 11.50 -26.19
N LYS A 34 -32.28 10.21 -26.16
CA LYS A 34 -31.28 9.14 -26.07
C LYS A 34 -31.06 8.54 -27.46
N VAL A 35 -29.80 8.50 -27.90
CA VAL A 35 -29.36 7.85 -29.14
C VAL A 35 -28.43 6.69 -28.74
N LEU A 36 -28.80 5.46 -29.08
CA LEU A 36 -28.02 4.27 -28.78
C LEU A 36 -26.79 4.17 -29.68
N THR A 37 -25.68 3.69 -29.12
CA THR A 37 -24.46 3.40 -29.88
C THR A 37 -23.96 1.99 -29.53
N PRO A 38 -23.11 1.37 -30.37
CA PRO A 38 -22.62 0.00 -30.11
C PRO A 38 -21.86 -0.16 -28.77
N SER A 39 -21.23 0.90 -28.26
CA SER A 39 -20.43 0.88 -27.01
C SER A 39 -20.96 1.82 -25.93
N GLY A 40 -22.24 2.23 -26.01
CA GLY A 40 -22.82 3.13 -25.02
C GLY A 40 -24.05 3.85 -25.55
N LEU A 41 -24.11 5.16 -25.32
CA LEU A 41 -25.19 6.03 -25.80
C LEU A 41 -24.75 7.49 -25.87
N ARG A 42 -25.53 8.29 -26.63
CA ARG A 42 -25.44 9.74 -26.59
C ARG A 42 -26.75 10.32 -26.06
N LEU A 43 -26.65 11.45 -25.40
CA LEU A 43 -27.76 12.24 -24.89
C LEU A 43 -27.68 13.61 -25.55
N GLU A 44 -28.75 14.00 -26.24
CA GLU A 44 -28.81 15.24 -26.98
C GLU A 44 -30.07 16.04 -26.60
N GLY A 45 -29.92 17.34 -26.39
CA GLY A 45 -31.06 18.22 -26.09
C GLY A 45 -30.61 19.58 -25.61
N SER A 46 -31.48 20.60 -25.80
CA SER A 46 -31.23 21.98 -25.36
C SER A 46 -29.88 22.57 -25.79
N GLY A 47 -29.36 22.13 -26.96
CA GLY A 47 -28.03 22.53 -27.45
C GLY A 47 -26.85 21.86 -26.71
N ALA A 48 -27.11 20.94 -25.79
CA ALA A 48 -26.12 20.18 -25.06
C ALA A 48 -26.01 18.75 -25.63
N LYS A 49 -24.81 18.17 -25.56
CA LYS A 49 -24.52 16.79 -25.97
C LYS A 49 -23.61 16.11 -24.98
N LEU A 50 -24.00 14.91 -24.56
CA LEU A 50 -23.17 14.02 -23.74
C LEU A 50 -22.96 12.70 -24.49
N ALA A 51 -21.85 12.04 -24.25
CA ALA A 51 -21.58 10.71 -24.75
C ALA A 51 -21.09 9.83 -23.61
N ALA A 52 -21.72 8.68 -23.42
CA ALA A 52 -21.32 7.65 -22.47
C ALA A 52 -20.73 6.48 -23.23
N PHE A 53 -19.53 6.06 -22.84
CA PHE A 53 -18.79 4.94 -23.41
C PHE A 53 -18.51 3.88 -22.36
N LEU A 54 -18.67 2.64 -22.76
CA LEU A 54 -18.29 1.46 -22.00
C LEU A 54 -17.17 0.70 -22.70
N TRP A 55 -16.28 0.12 -21.92
CA TRP A 55 -15.31 -0.87 -22.39
C TRP A 55 -15.02 -1.89 -21.30
N SER A 56 -14.59 -3.08 -21.72
CA SER A 56 -14.33 -4.20 -20.82
C SER A 56 -12.94 -4.12 -20.18
N GLY A 57 -12.84 -4.45 -18.90
CA GLY A 57 -11.63 -4.86 -18.23
C GLY A 57 -11.67 -6.36 -17.89
N LEU A 58 -10.71 -6.84 -17.09
CA LEU A 58 -10.65 -8.25 -16.69
C LEU A 58 -11.86 -8.69 -15.85
N ASN A 59 -12.18 -7.93 -14.80
CA ASN A 59 -13.27 -8.21 -13.88
C ASN A 59 -14.22 -7.02 -13.72
N THR A 60 -14.15 -6.04 -14.61
CA THR A 60 -14.77 -4.74 -14.46
C THR A 60 -15.21 -4.23 -15.82
N THR A 61 -16.34 -3.55 -15.86
CA THR A 61 -16.72 -2.72 -16.99
C THR A 61 -16.45 -1.27 -16.64
N TYR A 62 -15.75 -0.56 -17.51
CA TYR A 62 -15.45 0.86 -17.36
C TYR A 62 -16.51 1.70 -18.04
N LEU A 63 -16.96 2.75 -17.35
CA LEU A 63 -17.86 3.77 -17.90
C LEU A 63 -17.18 5.13 -17.86
N LYS A 64 -17.23 5.83 -18.98
CA LYS A 64 -16.80 7.22 -19.06
C LYS A 64 -17.85 8.07 -19.76
N ILE A 65 -18.18 9.22 -19.15
CA ILE A 65 -19.13 10.17 -19.71
C ILE A 65 -18.40 11.46 -20.05
N PHE A 66 -18.60 11.93 -21.26
CA PHE A 66 -18.02 13.16 -21.79
C PHE A 66 -19.10 14.18 -22.17
N GLN A 67 -18.82 15.44 -21.94
CA GLN A 67 -19.55 16.53 -22.58
C GLN A 67 -18.93 16.79 -23.95
N TRP A 68 -19.78 16.82 -24.98
CA TRP A 68 -19.40 17.00 -26.38
C TRP A 68 -19.95 18.31 -26.95
N SER A 69 -20.42 19.20 -26.11
CA SER A 69 -20.93 20.50 -26.44
C SER A 69 -20.30 21.57 -25.59
N GLU A 70 -20.32 22.80 -26.01
CA GLU A 70 -19.83 23.92 -25.18
C GLU A 70 -20.75 24.17 -24.00
N ARG A 71 -22.04 24.01 -24.17
CA ARG A 71 -23.03 24.21 -23.12
C ARG A 71 -23.31 22.90 -22.39
N PRO A 72 -23.32 22.91 -21.04
CA PRO A 72 -23.73 21.76 -20.23
C PRO A 72 -25.26 21.61 -20.27
N PHE A 73 -25.74 20.39 -19.94
CA PHE A 73 -27.16 20.18 -19.64
C PHE A 73 -27.57 20.95 -18.38
N PRO A 74 -28.81 21.45 -18.29
CA PRO A 74 -29.34 21.98 -17.05
C PRO A 74 -29.22 20.96 -15.92
N ARG A 75 -28.72 21.39 -14.75
CA ARG A 75 -28.51 20.54 -13.55
C ARG A 75 -27.64 19.28 -13.80
N GLN A 76 -26.68 19.35 -14.72
CA GLN A 76 -25.80 18.24 -15.12
C GLN A 76 -25.13 17.56 -13.90
N ASN A 77 -24.63 18.32 -12.92
CA ASN A 77 -23.99 17.75 -11.74
C ASN A 77 -24.97 16.95 -10.84
N ARG A 78 -26.23 17.37 -10.76
CA ARG A 78 -27.26 16.61 -10.05
C ARG A 78 -27.58 15.32 -10.77
N TRP A 79 -27.69 15.36 -12.09
CA TRP A 79 -27.89 14.19 -12.91
C TRP A 79 -26.74 13.19 -12.78
N LEU A 80 -25.48 13.63 -12.77
CA LEU A 80 -24.33 12.74 -12.56
C LEU A 80 -24.39 12.01 -11.22
N LYS A 81 -24.85 12.68 -10.16
CA LYS A 81 -25.08 12.02 -8.85
C LYS A 81 -26.23 10.98 -8.90
N GLU A 82 -27.25 11.23 -9.67
CA GLU A 82 -28.36 10.29 -9.89
C GLU A 82 -27.88 9.07 -10.68
N VAL A 83 -27.06 9.27 -11.72
CA VAL A 83 -26.39 8.19 -12.47
C VAL A 83 -25.51 7.34 -11.55
N GLU A 84 -24.72 7.96 -10.72
CA GLU A 84 -23.84 7.25 -9.77
C GLU A 84 -24.63 6.38 -8.81
N ARG A 85 -25.70 6.91 -8.21
CA ARG A 85 -26.58 6.13 -7.31
C ARG A 85 -27.25 4.97 -8.04
N ALA A 86 -27.74 5.19 -9.25
CA ALA A 86 -28.38 4.15 -10.06
C ALA A 86 -27.41 3.00 -10.37
N ILE A 87 -26.15 3.34 -10.76
CA ILE A 87 -25.10 2.34 -11.00
C ILE A 87 -24.75 1.58 -9.71
N GLN A 88 -24.56 2.28 -8.60
CA GLN A 88 -24.24 1.64 -7.32
C GLN A 88 -25.36 0.70 -6.82
N SER A 89 -26.60 1.08 -7.06
CA SER A 89 -27.75 0.26 -6.70
C SER A 89 -27.85 -1.00 -7.57
N GLN A 90 -27.60 -0.89 -8.86
CA GLN A 90 -27.71 -2.01 -9.79
C GLN A 90 -26.52 -2.94 -9.77
N PHE A 91 -25.32 -2.38 -9.62
CA PHE A 91 -24.05 -3.09 -9.63
C PHE A 91 -23.29 -2.80 -8.33
N PRO A 92 -23.77 -3.25 -7.16
CA PRO A 92 -23.09 -3.05 -5.91
C PRO A 92 -21.78 -3.82 -5.87
N HIS A 93 -20.75 -3.25 -5.22
CA HIS A 93 -19.56 -4.01 -4.87
C HIS A 93 -19.93 -5.14 -3.91
N ARG A 94 -19.77 -6.37 -4.35
CA ARG A 94 -19.92 -7.55 -3.52
C ARG A 94 -18.53 -8.11 -3.28
N TYR A 95 -17.98 -7.85 -2.09
CA TYR A 95 -16.74 -8.49 -1.68
C TYR A 95 -17.10 -9.89 -1.18
N PRO A 96 -16.53 -10.96 -1.73
CA PRO A 96 -16.67 -12.28 -1.17
C PRO A 96 -16.15 -12.27 0.28
N GLN A 97 -16.68 -13.14 1.12
CA GLN A 97 -16.09 -13.37 2.43
C GLN A 97 -14.64 -13.79 2.22
N LEU A 98 -13.73 -13.21 3.04
CA LEU A 98 -12.34 -13.60 3.02
C LEU A 98 -12.26 -15.07 3.42
N PRO A 99 -11.67 -15.96 2.60
CA PRO A 99 -11.49 -17.34 3.02
C PRO A 99 -10.56 -17.39 4.24
N GLU A 100 -10.87 -18.22 5.20
CA GLU A 100 -9.95 -18.52 6.28
C GLU A 100 -8.81 -19.36 5.73
N VAL A 101 -7.60 -18.87 5.84
CA VAL A 101 -6.37 -19.55 5.44
C VAL A 101 -5.60 -19.92 6.69
N ASP A 102 -5.27 -21.19 6.81
CA ASP A 102 -4.37 -21.69 7.85
C ASP A 102 -3.02 -22.08 7.21
N PRO A 103 -1.97 -21.26 7.36
CA PRO A 103 -0.66 -21.57 6.78
C PRO A 103 -0.03 -22.87 7.27
N SER A 104 -0.54 -23.46 8.38
CA SER A 104 -0.06 -24.74 8.88
C SER A 104 -0.62 -25.94 8.13
N GLN A 105 -1.72 -25.75 7.40
CA GLN A 105 -2.45 -26.83 6.70
C GLN A 105 -2.09 -26.94 5.20
N GLY A 106 -1.04 -26.28 4.75
CA GLY A 106 -0.57 -26.38 3.37
C GLY A 106 -0.28 -25.04 2.71
N SER A 107 -0.07 -25.06 1.41
CA SER A 107 0.26 -23.89 0.62
C SER A 107 -0.88 -22.88 0.61
N ILE A 108 -0.56 -21.60 0.83
CA ILE A 108 -1.53 -20.51 0.68
C ILE A 108 -2.05 -20.43 -0.77
N PHE A 109 -1.27 -20.83 -1.73
CA PHE A 109 -1.70 -20.88 -3.12
C PHE A 109 -2.87 -21.87 -3.31
N GLU A 110 -2.75 -23.06 -2.75
CA GLU A 110 -3.81 -24.06 -2.84
C GLU A 110 -5.09 -23.63 -2.14
N GLN A 111 -4.96 -23.00 -0.97
CA GLN A 111 -6.10 -22.54 -0.19
C GLN A 111 -6.79 -21.32 -0.82
N LEU A 112 -6.06 -20.41 -1.47
CA LEU A 112 -6.64 -19.21 -2.08
C LEU A 112 -7.05 -19.39 -3.54
N GLU A 113 -6.52 -20.37 -4.27
CA GLU A 113 -6.79 -20.55 -5.71
C GLU A 113 -8.29 -20.70 -6.04
N PRO A 114 -9.12 -21.40 -5.24
CA PRO A 114 -10.57 -21.49 -5.49
C PRO A 114 -11.30 -20.13 -5.41
N PHE A 115 -10.76 -19.18 -4.65
CA PHE A 115 -11.38 -17.88 -4.40
C PHE A 115 -10.75 -16.77 -5.23
N TYR A 116 -9.42 -16.80 -5.40
CA TYR A 116 -8.63 -15.76 -6.04
C TYR A 116 -7.64 -16.32 -7.07
N PRO A 117 -8.12 -17.02 -8.12
CA PRO A 117 -7.24 -17.73 -9.06
C PRO A 117 -6.27 -16.80 -9.79
N GLN A 118 -6.69 -15.57 -10.11
CA GLN A 118 -5.80 -14.59 -10.77
C GLN A 118 -4.69 -14.10 -9.84
N THR A 119 -5.00 -13.84 -8.58
CA THR A 119 -3.99 -13.46 -7.58
C THR A 119 -2.94 -14.56 -7.46
N VAL A 120 -3.35 -15.80 -7.25
CA VAL A 120 -2.46 -16.95 -7.15
C VAL A 120 -1.61 -17.13 -8.42
N LYS A 121 -2.23 -17.02 -9.60
CA LYS A 121 -1.54 -17.11 -10.88
C LYS A 121 -0.39 -16.11 -11.02
N TYR A 122 -0.60 -14.87 -10.57
CA TYR A 122 0.43 -13.83 -10.67
C TYR A 122 1.49 -13.98 -9.58
N PHE A 123 1.11 -14.29 -8.35
CA PHE A 123 2.09 -14.50 -7.28
C PHE A 123 2.99 -15.71 -7.51
N ARG A 124 2.51 -16.79 -8.15
CA ARG A 124 3.35 -17.92 -8.56
C ARG A 124 4.49 -17.55 -9.52
N ARG A 125 4.40 -16.40 -10.21
CA ARG A 125 5.44 -15.88 -11.12
C ARG A 125 6.47 -14.99 -10.43
N ILE A 126 6.21 -14.58 -9.21
CA ILE A 126 7.10 -13.73 -8.43
C ILE A 126 8.06 -14.61 -7.64
N PRO A 127 9.38 -14.35 -7.67
CA PRO A 127 10.31 -15.02 -6.76
C PRO A 127 9.85 -14.90 -5.31
N ASN A 128 9.76 -16.02 -4.60
CA ASN A 128 9.20 -16.10 -3.24
C ASN A 128 7.74 -15.59 -3.09
N GLY A 129 6.96 -15.62 -4.16
CA GLY A 129 5.60 -15.09 -4.19
C GLY A 129 4.65 -15.71 -3.16
N GLU A 130 4.87 -16.95 -2.76
CA GLU A 130 4.07 -17.59 -1.72
C GLU A 130 4.25 -16.91 -0.36
N PHE A 131 5.49 -16.61 0.03
CA PHE A 131 5.80 -15.86 1.24
C PHE A 131 5.19 -14.45 1.20
N ASP A 132 5.30 -13.77 0.06
CA ASP A 132 4.74 -12.44 -0.10
C ASP A 132 3.21 -12.46 -0.05
N LEU A 133 2.56 -13.47 -0.63
CA LEU A 133 1.10 -13.63 -0.54
C LEU A 133 0.63 -13.92 0.88
N GLN A 134 1.38 -14.72 1.65
CA GLN A 134 1.09 -14.93 3.08
C GLN A 134 1.13 -13.62 3.87
N ARG A 135 2.09 -12.75 3.58
CA ARG A 135 2.17 -11.42 4.22
C ARG A 135 0.99 -10.53 3.85
N VAL A 136 0.61 -10.49 2.57
CA VAL A 136 -0.55 -9.71 2.11
C VAL A 136 -1.83 -10.22 2.76
N TYR A 137 -2.02 -11.54 2.81
CA TYR A 137 -3.18 -12.15 3.46
C TYR A 137 -3.25 -11.78 4.94
N TRP A 138 -2.12 -11.87 5.66
CA TRP A 138 -2.04 -11.55 7.07
C TRP A 138 -2.35 -10.07 7.36
N TRP A 139 -1.87 -9.15 6.52
CA TRP A 139 -2.18 -7.74 6.65
C TRP A 139 -3.65 -7.44 6.39
N GLU A 140 -4.23 -8.04 5.36
CA GLU A 140 -5.64 -7.92 5.04
C GLU A 140 -6.52 -8.43 6.18
N LYS A 141 -6.16 -9.56 6.78
CA LYS A 141 -6.84 -10.14 7.94
C LYS A 141 -6.82 -9.17 9.13
N ARG A 142 -5.64 -8.65 9.50
CA ARG A 142 -5.51 -7.69 10.60
C ARG A 142 -6.28 -6.41 10.36
N TRP A 143 -6.22 -5.87 9.15
CA TRP A 143 -6.96 -4.67 8.80
C TRP A 143 -8.47 -4.88 8.99
N ARG A 144 -9.01 -6.02 8.57
CA ARG A 144 -10.42 -6.36 8.75
C ARG A 144 -10.80 -6.53 10.21
N GLU A 145 -9.96 -7.19 11.00
CA GLU A 145 -10.14 -7.33 12.44
C GLU A 145 -10.19 -5.97 13.14
N GLU A 146 -9.31 -5.04 12.78
CA GLU A 146 -9.27 -3.68 13.33
C GLU A 146 -10.50 -2.84 12.92
N VAL A 147 -10.99 -2.99 11.69
CA VAL A 147 -12.21 -2.32 11.22
C VAL A 147 -13.47 -2.85 11.94
N GLN A 148 -13.52 -4.15 12.19
CA GLN A 148 -14.63 -4.78 12.92
C GLN A 148 -14.58 -4.48 14.42
N SER A 149 -13.40 -4.26 14.97
CA SER A 149 -13.19 -3.92 16.37
C SER A 149 -12.34 -2.66 16.51
N PRO A 150 -12.90 -1.48 16.21
CA PRO A 150 -12.15 -0.23 16.10
C PRO A 150 -11.46 0.23 17.39
N HIS A 151 -11.76 -0.40 18.51
CA HIS A 151 -11.13 -0.15 19.80
C HIS A 151 -10.65 -1.44 20.46
N PRO A 152 -9.71 -2.18 19.84
CA PRO A 152 -9.17 -3.37 20.48
C PRO A 152 -8.55 -2.98 21.83
N GLN A 153 -8.86 -3.72 22.87
CA GLN A 153 -8.17 -3.55 24.16
C GLN A 153 -6.68 -3.86 23.94
N ARG A 154 -5.86 -2.81 23.92
CA ARG A 154 -4.42 -2.96 23.79
C ARG A 154 -3.90 -3.62 25.05
N GLN A 155 -3.35 -4.81 24.91
CA GLN A 155 -2.66 -5.46 26.02
C GLN A 155 -1.37 -4.69 26.31
N PRO A 156 -1.07 -4.38 27.61
CA PRO A 156 0.20 -3.78 27.96
C PRO A 156 1.34 -4.74 27.62
N VAL A 157 2.41 -4.21 27.08
CA VAL A 157 3.63 -4.98 26.74
C VAL A 157 4.85 -4.53 27.53
N LEU A 158 4.73 -3.42 28.28
CA LEU A 158 5.77 -2.89 29.14
C LEU A 158 5.33 -3.00 30.60
N PHE A 159 6.14 -3.67 31.42
CA PHE A 159 5.87 -3.89 32.80
C PHE A 159 7.06 -3.43 33.65
N ARG A 160 6.80 -2.94 34.86
CA ARG A 160 7.85 -2.68 35.88
C ARG A 160 7.83 -3.79 36.88
N ARG A 161 9.00 -4.30 37.24
CA ARG A 161 9.17 -5.28 38.32
C ARG A 161 10.51 -5.09 39.05
N PRO A 162 10.63 -5.52 40.30
CA PRO A 162 11.94 -5.66 40.93
C PRO A 162 12.81 -6.63 40.12
N ALA A 163 14.11 -6.38 40.07
CA ALA A 163 15.05 -7.34 39.49
C ALA A 163 15.02 -8.66 40.28
N PRO A 164 14.89 -9.81 39.62
CA PRO A 164 14.87 -11.10 40.32
C PRO A 164 16.21 -11.39 41.03
N GLU A 165 17.30 -11.19 40.34
CA GLU A 165 18.68 -11.19 40.85
C GLU A 165 19.56 -10.35 39.91
N PRO A 166 20.66 -9.73 40.43
CA PRO A 166 21.58 -9.00 39.54
C PRO A 166 22.23 -9.97 38.57
N ALA A 167 21.88 -9.82 37.27
CA ALA A 167 22.49 -10.56 36.18
C ALA A 167 23.31 -9.58 35.30
N PRO A 168 24.46 -9.98 34.75
CA PRO A 168 25.19 -9.14 33.83
C PRO A 168 24.35 -8.87 32.60
N LEU A 169 24.35 -7.63 32.14
CA LEU A 169 23.66 -7.24 30.88
C LEU A 169 24.32 -7.94 29.72
N GLU A 170 23.55 -8.68 28.96
CA GLU A 170 24.00 -9.35 27.74
C GLU A 170 24.25 -8.38 26.63
N TRP A 171 23.34 -7.41 26.47
CA TRP A 171 23.33 -6.38 25.42
C TRP A 171 23.28 -4.99 26.06
N ASP A 172 23.93 -4.01 25.39
CA ASP A 172 23.83 -2.61 25.77
C ASP A 172 22.56 -2.00 25.14
N LEU A 173 22.12 -2.56 24.01
CA LEU A 173 20.95 -2.11 23.27
C LEU A 173 20.22 -3.28 22.63
N VAL A 174 18.91 -3.36 22.84
CA VAL A 174 18.02 -4.26 22.11
C VAL A 174 17.09 -3.44 21.23
N ILE A 175 17.09 -3.70 19.92
CA ILE A 175 16.26 -3.04 18.92
C ILE A 175 15.19 -4.01 18.47
N VAL A 176 13.92 -3.60 18.53
CA VAL A 176 12.78 -4.38 18.06
C VAL A 176 12.30 -3.83 16.71
N GLY A 177 12.41 -4.67 15.68
CA GLY A 177 12.07 -4.35 14.30
C GLY A 177 13.29 -4.12 13.40
N GLY A 178 13.41 -4.95 12.37
CA GLY A 178 14.60 -5.07 11.52
C GLY A 178 14.65 -4.12 10.32
N ALA A 179 13.65 -3.25 10.11
CA ALA A 179 13.69 -2.29 9.00
C ALA A 179 14.66 -1.14 9.29
N LEU A 180 14.17 0.03 9.70
CA LEU A 180 15.07 1.13 10.12
C LEU A 180 15.95 0.74 11.31
N GLY A 181 15.48 -0.17 12.18
CA GLY A 181 16.25 -0.71 13.29
C GLY A 181 17.58 -1.34 12.86
N ALA A 182 17.67 -1.91 11.66
CA ALA A 182 18.93 -2.46 11.16
C ALA A 182 19.99 -1.38 10.92
N ILE A 183 19.61 -0.21 10.44
CA ILE A 183 20.51 0.93 10.22
C ILE A 183 21.02 1.44 11.57
N TYR A 184 20.11 1.65 12.53
CA TYR A 184 20.49 2.06 13.87
C TYR A 184 21.35 1.01 14.58
N GLY A 185 20.99 -0.27 14.44
CA GLY A 185 21.77 -1.37 15.04
C GLY A 185 23.20 -1.46 14.51
N ALA A 186 23.36 -1.33 13.18
CA ALA A 186 24.69 -1.30 12.56
C ALA A 186 25.50 -0.07 13.00
N ALA A 187 24.85 1.10 13.07
CA ALA A 187 25.50 2.33 13.51
C ALA A 187 25.96 2.22 14.99
N MET A 188 25.12 1.73 15.89
CA MET A 188 25.46 1.58 17.29
C MET A 188 26.54 0.50 17.52
N ALA A 189 26.48 -0.61 16.79
CA ALA A 189 27.51 -1.63 16.83
C ALA A 189 28.87 -1.09 16.33
N ARG A 190 28.87 -0.22 15.31
CA ARG A 190 30.08 0.47 14.86
C ARG A 190 30.67 1.38 15.93
N LEU A 191 29.84 1.99 16.78
CA LEU A 191 30.27 2.81 17.90
C LEU A 191 30.76 1.97 19.10
N GLY A 192 30.71 0.64 19.02
CA GLY A 192 31.23 -0.27 20.04
C GLY A 192 30.19 -0.80 21.03
N TYR A 193 28.90 -0.51 20.81
CA TYR A 193 27.83 -1.08 21.65
C TYR A 193 27.56 -2.53 21.28
N ARG A 194 27.24 -3.37 22.29
CA ARG A 194 26.72 -4.72 22.10
C ARG A 194 25.23 -4.62 21.75
N VAL A 195 24.88 -4.94 20.50
CA VAL A 195 23.53 -4.72 19.98
C VAL A 195 22.87 -6.04 19.63
N ALA A 196 21.65 -6.24 20.11
CA ALA A 196 20.73 -7.26 19.63
C ALA A 196 19.62 -6.64 18.80
N LEU A 197 19.29 -7.25 17.66
CA LEU A 197 18.16 -6.90 16.82
C LEU A 197 17.16 -8.05 16.82
N VAL A 198 15.92 -7.77 17.15
CA VAL A 198 14.80 -8.72 17.15
C VAL A 198 13.90 -8.43 15.94
N GLU A 199 13.70 -9.41 15.07
CA GLU A 199 12.84 -9.31 13.90
C GLU A 199 11.94 -10.53 13.76
N ARG A 200 10.62 -10.33 13.72
CA ARG A 200 9.65 -11.43 13.64
C ARG A 200 9.63 -12.16 12.29
N LEU A 201 10.08 -11.51 11.23
CA LEU A 201 10.18 -12.06 9.89
C LEU A 201 11.63 -12.45 9.57
N PRO A 202 11.90 -13.12 8.44
CA PRO A 202 13.26 -13.27 7.94
C PRO A 202 13.91 -11.89 7.78
N PHE A 203 15.09 -11.73 8.39
CA PHE A 203 15.78 -10.45 8.41
C PHE A 203 16.25 -10.02 7.01
N GLY A 204 16.18 -8.72 6.76
CA GLY A 204 16.69 -8.11 5.53
C GLY A 204 15.79 -8.32 4.32
N ARG A 205 14.59 -8.86 4.49
CA ARG A 205 13.61 -9.00 3.41
C ARG A 205 12.76 -7.74 3.26
N MET A 206 12.76 -7.19 2.05
CA MET A 206 11.93 -6.04 1.70
C MET A 206 11.34 -6.24 0.30
N ASN A 207 10.05 -5.97 0.14
CA ASN A 207 9.33 -6.20 -1.11
C ASN A 207 9.09 -4.94 -1.93
N ARG A 208 9.73 -3.83 -1.57
CA ARG A 208 9.66 -2.56 -2.27
C ARG A 208 10.92 -1.74 -2.06
N GLU A 209 11.17 -0.82 -2.96
CA GLU A 209 12.18 0.21 -2.82
C GLU A 209 11.84 1.19 -1.69
N TRP A 210 12.86 1.87 -1.19
CA TRP A 210 12.69 3.05 -0.36
C TRP A 210 13.08 4.30 -1.14
N ASN A 211 12.38 5.39 -0.85
CA ASN A 211 12.75 6.69 -1.38
C ASN A 211 13.52 7.49 -0.32
N ILE A 212 14.64 8.04 -0.72
CA ILE A 212 15.52 8.84 0.14
C ILE A 212 16.13 9.97 -0.69
N SER A 213 16.51 11.07 -0.07
CA SER A 213 17.29 12.10 -0.74
C SER A 213 18.76 11.66 -0.86
N ARG A 214 19.44 12.00 -1.96
CA ARG A 214 20.87 11.69 -2.12
C ARG A 214 21.71 12.20 -0.95
N ARG A 215 21.40 13.40 -0.45
CA ARG A 215 22.05 13.97 0.71
C ARG A 215 21.90 13.14 1.99
N GLU A 216 20.71 12.62 2.23
CA GLU A 216 20.44 11.75 3.39
C GLU A 216 21.16 10.41 3.26
N LEU A 217 21.19 9.82 2.06
CA LEU A 217 21.94 8.57 1.83
C LEU A 217 23.45 8.80 2.00
N GLN A 218 23.95 9.95 1.56
CA GLN A 218 25.36 10.34 1.71
C GLN A 218 25.79 10.43 3.18
N THR A 219 24.89 10.76 4.11
CA THR A 219 25.22 10.77 5.55
C THR A 219 25.65 9.40 6.09
N LEU A 220 25.18 8.31 5.49
CA LEU A 220 25.61 6.95 5.86
C LEU A 220 27.07 6.70 5.45
N VAL A 221 27.52 7.30 4.35
CA VAL A 221 28.92 7.25 3.93
C VAL A 221 29.79 8.13 4.83
N GLU A 222 29.35 9.35 5.13
CA GLU A 222 30.05 10.28 6.01
C GLU A 222 30.20 9.72 7.42
N PHE A 223 29.20 9.01 7.91
CA PHE A 223 29.28 8.26 9.17
C PHE A 223 30.18 7.02 9.06
N GLY A 224 30.55 6.61 7.84
CA GLY A 224 31.36 5.43 7.54
C GLY A 224 30.60 4.11 7.71
N LEU A 225 29.28 4.13 7.61
CA LEU A 225 28.47 2.92 7.61
C LEU A 225 28.50 2.21 6.26
N LEU A 226 28.58 2.97 5.17
CA LEU A 226 28.72 2.48 3.81
C LEU A 226 29.97 3.07 3.15
N SER A 227 30.55 2.34 2.21
CA SER A 227 31.49 2.94 1.26
C SER A 227 30.75 3.75 0.18
N PRO A 228 31.43 4.66 -0.54
CA PRO A 228 30.83 5.32 -1.71
C PRO A 228 30.31 4.35 -2.76
N GLU A 229 31.03 3.25 -3.01
CA GLU A 229 30.68 2.22 -3.97
C GLU A 229 29.45 1.42 -3.51
N GLU A 230 29.37 1.12 -2.23
CA GLU A 230 28.19 0.47 -1.65
C GLU A 230 26.98 1.37 -1.77
N MET A 231 27.10 2.66 -1.45
CA MET A 231 26.03 3.64 -1.61
C MET A 231 25.50 3.70 -3.05
N GLU A 232 26.38 3.86 -4.04
CA GLU A 232 25.97 3.92 -5.45
C GLU A 232 25.32 2.59 -5.90
N SER A 233 25.79 1.47 -5.38
CA SER A 233 25.21 0.14 -5.68
C SER A 233 23.79 -0.09 -5.15
N LEU A 234 23.33 0.76 -4.23
CA LEU A 234 21.95 0.74 -3.71
C LEU A 234 20.96 1.48 -4.60
N ILE A 235 21.45 2.42 -5.45
CA ILE A 235 20.57 3.29 -6.22
C ILE A 235 19.99 2.54 -7.40
N LEU A 236 18.68 2.32 -7.36
CA LEU A 236 17.91 1.73 -8.46
C LEU A 236 17.53 2.79 -9.49
N ARG A 237 17.14 3.97 -9.02
CA ARG A 237 16.74 5.10 -9.87
C ARG A 237 16.97 6.43 -9.18
N GLU A 238 17.40 7.42 -9.94
CA GLU A 238 17.44 8.82 -9.52
C GLU A 238 16.42 9.64 -10.31
N TYR A 239 15.72 10.54 -9.61
CA TYR A 239 14.70 11.43 -10.17
C TYR A 239 15.21 12.88 -10.08
N THR A 240 14.89 13.68 -11.09
CA THR A 240 15.30 15.09 -11.11
C THR A 240 14.38 15.99 -10.30
N ASP A 241 13.09 15.65 -10.23
CA ASP A 241 12.08 16.43 -9.51
C ASP A 241 10.95 15.52 -9.02
N GLY A 242 10.46 15.84 -7.85
CA GLY A 242 9.23 15.31 -7.30
C GLY A 242 8.14 16.39 -7.26
N PHE A 243 6.89 16.00 -7.28
CA PHE A 243 5.81 16.94 -7.07
C PHE A 243 4.65 16.31 -6.30
N SER A 244 3.95 17.13 -5.52
CA SER A 244 2.69 16.76 -4.88
C SER A 244 1.55 17.58 -5.44
N LYS A 245 0.49 16.90 -5.84
CA LYS A 245 -0.79 17.52 -6.23
C LYS A 245 -1.84 17.18 -5.18
N PHE A 246 -2.49 18.21 -4.68
CA PHE A 246 -3.59 18.05 -3.72
C PHE A 246 -4.91 18.12 -4.48
N PHE A 247 -5.73 17.10 -4.32
CA PHE A 247 -7.05 17.02 -4.92
C PHE A 247 -8.10 17.02 -3.81
N ASP A 248 -8.71 18.18 -3.62
CA ASP A 248 -9.91 18.29 -2.78
C ASP A 248 -11.06 18.76 -3.65
N GLY A 249 -11.95 17.84 -3.99
CA GLY A 249 -13.14 18.13 -4.80
C GLY A 249 -14.14 19.07 -4.13
N ASN A 250 -14.02 19.28 -2.84
CA ASN A 250 -14.88 20.16 -2.05
C ASN A 250 -14.24 21.52 -1.73
N SER A 251 -12.95 21.68 -2.00
CA SER A 251 -12.26 22.94 -1.76
C SER A 251 -12.66 24.02 -2.78
N PRO A 252 -13.02 25.21 -2.34
CA PRO A 252 -13.25 26.34 -3.23
C PRO A 252 -11.95 26.89 -3.84
N VAL A 253 -10.81 26.51 -3.27
CA VAL A 253 -9.48 26.96 -3.70
C VAL A 253 -8.72 25.82 -4.36
N ARG A 254 -8.20 26.09 -5.56
CA ARG A 254 -7.30 25.14 -6.24
C ARG A 254 -5.92 25.23 -5.62
N ALA A 255 -5.48 24.18 -4.93
CA ALA A 255 -4.13 24.12 -4.42
C ALA A 255 -3.09 24.11 -5.56
N PRO A 256 -2.00 24.88 -5.45
CA PRO A 256 -0.91 24.81 -6.42
C PRO A 256 -0.20 23.44 -6.34
N VAL A 257 0.47 23.07 -7.42
CA VAL A 257 1.39 21.93 -7.42
C VAL A 257 2.62 22.31 -6.60
N LEU A 258 2.96 21.49 -5.59
CA LEU A 258 4.19 21.64 -4.82
C LEU A 258 5.30 20.83 -5.50
N HIS A 259 6.32 21.52 -6.02
CA HIS A 259 7.53 20.88 -6.54
C HIS A 259 8.57 20.72 -5.42
N THR A 260 9.19 19.56 -5.36
CA THR A 260 10.18 19.18 -4.33
C THR A 260 11.44 18.62 -5.00
N PRO A 261 12.22 19.47 -5.69
CA PRO A 261 13.46 19.03 -6.32
C PRO A 261 14.43 18.53 -5.24
N THR A 262 15.17 17.47 -5.56
CA THR A 262 16.17 16.84 -4.68
C THR A 262 15.66 16.21 -3.37
N VAL A 263 14.36 16.26 -3.10
CA VAL A 263 13.75 15.61 -1.93
C VAL A 263 13.23 14.24 -2.33
N LEU A 264 13.62 13.19 -1.60
CA LEU A 264 13.26 11.79 -1.87
C LEU A 264 13.52 11.41 -3.34
N ASN A 265 14.59 11.91 -3.89
CA ASN A 265 14.89 11.82 -5.32
C ASN A 265 15.63 10.54 -5.74
N LEU A 266 15.90 9.64 -4.80
CA LEU A 266 16.46 8.31 -5.07
C LEU A 266 15.44 7.24 -4.72
N ALA A 267 15.25 6.26 -5.61
CA ALA A 267 14.73 4.96 -5.26
C ALA A 267 15.92 4.02 -4.98
N ILE A 268 15.97 3.42 -3.81
CA ILE A 268 17.06 2.53 -3.40
C ILE A 268 16.57 1.11 -3.14
N ASP A 269 17.48 0.15 -3.34
CA ASP A 269 17.30 -1.24 -2.94
C ASP A 269 17.34 -1.35 -1.42
N ALA A 270 16.17 -1.31 -0.81
CA ALA A 270 16.04 -1.38 0.64
C ALA A 270 16.48 -2.73 1.20
N GLU A 271 16.21 -3.84 0.49
CA GLU A 271 16.64 -5.17 0.92
C GLU A 271 18.15 -5.26 1.00
N LYS A 272 18.85 -4.80 -0.03
CA LYS A 272 20.31 -4.76 -0.07
C LYS A 272 20.90 -3.88 1.04
N LEU A 273 20.31 -2.70 1.29
CA LEU A 273 20.71 -1.84 2.39
C LEU A 273 20.60 -2.54 3.74
N LEU A 274 19.48 -3.20 4.01
CA LEU A 274 19.27 -3.93 5.27
C LEU A 274 20.25 -5.10 5.41
N GLN A 275 20.55 -5.81 4.33
CA GLN A 275 21.52 -6.89 4.33
C GLN A 275 22.94 -6.39 4.65
N LEU A 276 23.38 -5.26 4.05
CA LEU A 276 24.65 -4.63 4.37
C LEU A 276 24.72 -4.22 5.86
N CYS A 277 23.67 -3.57 6.37
CA CYS A 277 23.58 -3.22 7.78
C CYS A 277 23.64 -4.47 8.69
N GLY A 278 22.99 -5.56 8.31
CA GLY A 278 23.05 -6.82 9.05
C GLY A 278 24.45 -7.44 9.05
N GLN A 279 25.18 -7.36 7.96
CA GLN A 279 26.58 -7.80 7.88
C GLN A 279 27.47 -6.98 8.80
N ILE A 280 27.31 -5.65 8.81
CA ILE A 280 28.05 -4.75 9.71
C ILE A 280 27.75 -5.08 11.16
N LEU A 281 26.48 -5.22 11.52
CA LEU A 281 26.07 -5.56 12.88
C LEU A 281 26.74 -6.86 13.35
N ARG A 282 26.64 -7.94 12.57
CA ARG A 282 27.22 -9.24 12.90
C ARG A 282 28.75 -9.18 12.97
N SER A 283 29.40 -8.48 12.04
CA SER A 283 30.88 -8.34 12.04
C SER A 283 31.43 -7.61 13.26
N ARG A 284 30.59 -6.85 13.96
CA ARG A 284 30.90 -6.14 15.20
C ARG A 284 30.45 -6.87 16.46
N GLY A 285 30.09 -8.15 16.34
CA GLY A 285 29.66 -8.99 17.47
C GLY A 285 28.21 -8.81 17.90
N GLY A 286 27.41 -8.08 17.13
CA GLY A 286 25.97 -7.97 17.37
C GLY A 286 25.21 -9.22 16.94
N ALA A 287 24.02 -9.42 17.50
CA ALA A 287 23.14 -10.53 17.19
C ALA A 287 21.88 -10.09 16.45
N ILE A 288 21.39 -10.94 15.56
CA ILE A 288 20.10 -10.77 14.89
C ILE A 288 19.26 -12.01 15.17
N TYR A 289 18.21 -11.81 15.96
CA TYR A 289 17.20 -12.81 16.26
C TYR A 289 16.07 -12.65 15.25
N GLU A 290 16.17 -13.36 14.14
CA GLU A 290 15.11 -13.39 13.14
C GLU A 290 14.06 -14.44 13.44
N ARG A 291 12.83 -14.28 12.91
CA ARG A 291 11.67 -15.13 13.20
C ARG A 291 11.34 -15.16 14.70
N SER A 292 11.68 -14.10 15.40
CA SER A 292 11.50 -13.92 16.84
C SER A 292 10.58 -12.72 17.08
N GLU A 293 9.40 -12.99 17.62
CA GLU A 293 8.41 -11.94 17.83
C GLU A 293 8.52 -11.36 19.23
N PHE A 294 8.68 -10.03 19.32
CA PHE A 294 8.63 -9.31 20.59
C PHE A 294 7.27 -9.51 21.25
N GLN A 295 7.28 -9.99 22.48
CA GLN A 295 6.06 -10.20 23.27
C GLN A 295 5.89 -9.14 24.36
N ARG A 296 6.95 -8.88 25.16
CA ARG A 296 6.88 -7.92 26.24
C ARG A 296 8.28 -7.52 26.72
N ALA A 297 8.35 -6.45 27.51
CA ALA A 297 9.56 -6.08 28.22
C ALA A 297 9.27 -5.77 29.68
N TYR A 298 10.23 -6.14 30.55
CA TYR A 298 10.21 -5.83 31.97
C TYR A 298 11.30 -4.79 32.25
N ILE A 299 10.88 -3.64 32.77
CA ILE A 299 11.78 -2.57 33.23
C ILE A 299 12.15 -2.85 34.65
N GLU A 300 13.43 -3.03 34.92
CA GLU A 300 14.05 -3.36 36.19
C GLU A 300 15.02 -2.25 36.60
N GLU A 301 15.57 -2.30 37.85
CA GLU A 301 16.47 -1.23 38.32
C GLU A 301 17.77 -1.13 37.52
N GLN A 302 18.29 -2.26 37.03
CA GLN A 302 19.60 -2.31 36.36
C GLN A 302 19.51 -2.50 34.85
N GLY A 303 18.32 -2.70 34.30
CA GLY A 303 18.18 -2.97 32.88
C GLY A 303 16.76 -3.28 32.46
N VAL A 304 16.66 -3.88 31.28
CA VAL A 304 15.38 -4.28 30.69
C VAL A 304 15.48 -5.73 30.24
N THR A 305 14.60 -6.58 30.72
CA THR A 305 14.43 -7.93 30.17
C THR A 305 13.45 -7.92 29.02
N VAL A 306 13.90 -8.28 27.84
CA VAL A 306 13.07 -8.40 26.61
C VAL A 306 12.70 -9.86 26.40
N VAL A 307 11.41 -10.13 26.20
CA VAL A 307 10.86 -11.46 25.92
C VAL A 307 10.44 -11.53 24.47
N VAL A 308 10.93 -12.53 23.75
CA VAL A 308 10.68 -12.81 22.34
C VAL A 308 10.16 -14.24 22.15
#